data_3d8bd263b3327609b0bfccb87882bd7c
#
_entry.id   3d8bd263b3327609b0bfccb87882bd7c
#
_cell.length_a   1.000
_cell.length_b   1.000
_cell.length_c   1.000
_cell.angle_alpha   90.00
_cell.angle_beta   90.00
_cell.angle_gamma   90.00
#
_symmetry.space_group_name_H-M   'P 1'
#
loop_
_entity.id
_entity.type
_entity.pdbx_description
1 polymer ?
#
loop_
_entity_poly.entity_id
_entity_poly.type
_entity_poly.pdbx_seq_one_letter_code
_entity_poly.pdbx_strand_id
1 'polypeptide(L)'
;MKSFFNIIRLTIKIICTFLYKQYLRLFFKRIGKNSTIYPFIDFYQPDQIVINTDCIIRKGVIIKGRSLNKIGVFIGKGVSIREFSNIDSYMGYVHIDDYSAIGHNCIIGGHGGVKIGKYTMIGGQTYIISSNHKFDDLDIPYMLQGECTKEIIIGNNVWIGANCTILPGVTIGDNCIIAAGSVVTKSFPNNFMIAGNPAKIKKTINFSYIWSKETV
;
A
#
# COMPACT_ATOMS: atom_id res chain seq x y z
N MET A 1 -29.47 9.07 28.22
CA MET A 1 -28.43 8.10 28.60
C MET A 1 -27.57 7.62 27.41
N LYS A 2 -28.12 7.01 26.36
CA LYS A 2 -27.32 6.49 25.21
C LYS A 2 -26.40 7.54 24.55
N SER A 3 -26.83 8.79 24.40
CA SER A 3 -26.04 9.87 23.82
C SER A 3 -24.82 10.24 24.68
N PHE A 4 -24.98 10.28 25.99
CA PHE A 4 -23.91 10.59 26.95
C PHE A 4 -22.81 9.51 26.94
N PHE A 5 -23.20 8.22 26.96
CA PHE A 5 -22.24 7.11 26.84
C PHE A 5 -21.48 7.12 25.50
N ASN A 6 -22.15 7.48 24.42
CA ASN A 6 -21.50 7.60 23.11
C ASN A 6 -20.43 8.73 23.08
N ILE A 7 -20.74 9.87 23.72
CA ILE A 7 -19.78 10.99 23.83
C ILE A 7 -18.57 10.56 24.65
N ILE A 8 -18.78 9.95 25.83
CA ILE A 8 -17.68 9.47 26.68
C ILE A 8 -16.81 8.45 25.88
N ARG A 9 -17.42 7.48 25.24
CA ARG A 9 -16.70 6.48 24.43
C ARG A 9 -15.87 7.13 23.32
N LEU A 10 -16.44 8.13 22.64
CA LEU A 10 -15.74 8.86 21.58
C LEU A 10 -14.54 9.64 22.14
N THR A 11 -14.74 10.35 23.26
CA THR A 11 -13.69 11.12 23.93
C THR A 11 -12.54 10.22 24.39
N ILE A 12 -12.84 9.11 25.05
CA ILE A 12 -11.82 8.13 25.45
C ILE A 12 -11.05 7.62 24.24
N LYS A 13 -11.74 7.28 23.15
CA LYS A 13 -11.09 6.81 21.92
C LYS A 13 -10.13 7.86 21.35
N ILE A 14 -10.53 9.13 21.33
CA ILE A 14 -9.68 10.25 20.85
C ILE A 14 -8.43 10.38 21.71
N ILE A 15 -8.59 10.39 23.04
CA ILE A 15 -7.50 10.51 23.99
C ILE A 15 -6.52 9.32 23.84
N CYS A 16 -7.03 8.10 23.82
CA CYS A 16 -6.22 6.90 23.66
C CYS A 16 -5.44 6.92 22.33
N THR A 17 -6.07 7.31 21.23
CA THR A 17 -5.41 7.41 19.91
C THR A 17 -4.32 8.49 19.93
N PHE A 18 -4.57 9.62 20.60
CA PHE A 18 -3.58 10.69 20.74
C PHE A 18 -2.36 10.25 21.55
N LEU A 19 -2.56 9.67 22.74
CA LEU A 19 -1.51 9.18 23.62
C LEU A 19 -0.70 8.07 22.95
N TYR A 20 -1.37 7.14 22.27
CA TYR A 20 -0.72 6.07 21.52
C TYR A 20 0.19 6.64 20.42
N LYS A 21 -0.26 7.65 19.68
CA LYS A 21 0.58 8.31 18.67
C LYS A 21 1.82 8.98 19.29
N GLN A 22 1.68 9.65 20.45
CA GLN A 22 2.83 10.26 21.13
C GLN A 22 3.85 9.18 21.55
N TYR A 23 3.37 8.06 22.09
CA TYR A 23 4.20 6.90 22.41
C TYR A 23 4.95 6.38 21.17
N LEU A 24 4.27 6.18 20.05
CA LEU A 24 4.88 5.71 18.81
C LEU A 24 5.97 6.65 18.28
N ARG A 25 5.84 7.95 18.48
CA ARG A 25 6.84 8.94 18.05
C ARG A 25 8.22 8.76 18.67
N LEU A 26 8.30 8.07 19.78
CA LEU A 26 9.58 7.76 20.43
C LEU A 26 10.38 6.71 19.66
N PHE A 27 9.73 5.90 18.83
CA PHE A 27 10.34 4.76 18.15
C PHE A 27 10.45 4.95 16.64
N PHE A 28 9.46 5.59 16.04
CA PHE A 28 9.42 5.80 14.59
C PHE A 28 10.43 6.85 14.14
N LYS A 29 11.04 6.63 12.98
CA LYS A 29 11.90 7.63 12.37
C LYS A 29 11.19 8.98 12.22
N ARG A 30 9.91 8.95 11.82
CA ARG A 30 9.06 10.14 11.74
C ARG A 30 7.59 9.76 11.74
N ILE A 31 6.79 10.48 12.53
CA ILE A 31 5.33 10.55 12.41
C ILE A 31 4.92 12.00 12.29
N GLY A 32 4.35 12.36 11.14
CA GLY A 32 3.94 13.73 10.80
C GLY A 32 2.77 14.25 11.64
N LYS A 33 2.58 15.56 11.58
CA LYS A 33 1.45 16.25 12.25
C LYS A 33 0.12 15.75 11.65
N ASN A 34 -0.97 15.89 12.40
CA ASN A 34 -2.35 15.55 12.02
C ASN A 34 -2.59 14.09 11.59
N SER A 35 -1.57 13.21 11.62
CA SER A 35 -1.78 11.80 11.31
C SER A 35 -2.51 11.09 12.43
N THR A 36 -3.47 10.24 12.08
CA THR A 36 -4.22 9.39 12.99
C THR A 36 -3.74 7.95 12.88
N ILE A 37 -3.19 7.43 13.96
CA ILE A 37 -2.71 6.06 14.05
C ILE A 37 -3.55 5.36 15.10
N TYR A 38 -4.37 4.41 14.66
CA TYR A 38 -5.26 3.68 15.58
C TYR A 38 -4.47 2.68 16.42
N PRO A 39 -4.88 2.40 17.66
CA PRO A 39 -4.30 1.34 18.47
C PRO A 39 -4.33 -0.03 17.78
N PHE A 40 -3.46 -0.95 18.23
CA PHE A 40 -3.32 -2.30 17.69
C PHE A 40 -2.77 -2.36 16.26
N ILE A 41 -1.85 -1.47 15.91
CA ILE A 41 -0.93 -1.70 14.79
C ILE A 41 0.29 -2.45 15.31
N ASP A 42 0.81 -3.37 14.47
CA ASP A 42 2.07 -4.03 14.71
C ASP A 42 3.17 -3.38 13.85
N PHE A 43 4.37 -3.24 14.40
CA PHE A 43 5.47 -2.63 13.67
C PHE A 43 6.81 -3.26 14.06
N TYR A 44 7.68 -3.36 13.09
CA TYR A 44 9.04 -3.87 13.26
C TYR A 44 10.05 -2.90 12.65
N GLN A 45 11.16 -2.62 13.37
CA GLN A 45 12.16 -1.60 13.02
C GLN A 45 11.53 -0.25 12.67
N PRO A 46 10.82 0.38 13.61
CA PRO A 46 10.09 1.63 13.40
C PRO A 46 11.01 2.83 13.11
N ASP A 47 12.28 2.75 13.51
CA ASP A 47 13.33 3.72 13.18
C ASP A 47 13.63 3.81 11.67
N GLN A 48 13.17 2.85 10.88
CA GLN A 48 13.24 2.83 9.42
C GLN A 48 11.88 3.12 8.75
N ILE A 49 10.87 3.54 9.53
CA ILE A 49 9.53 3.88 9.03
C ILE A 49 9.31 5.38 9.10
N VAL A 50 8.92 5.97 7.97
CA VAL A 50 8.51 7.38 7.86
C VAL A 50 7.03 7.44 7.53
N ILE A 51 6.25 8.10 8.38
CA ILE A 51 4.85 8.44 8.14
C ILE A 51 4.76 9.97 8.08
N ASN A 52 4.33 10.51 6.94
CA ASN A 52 4.18 11.95 6.75
C ASN A 52 2.89 12.49 7.40
N THR A 53 2.57 13.76 7.11
CA THR A 53 1.44 14.48 7.69
C THR A 53 0.10 13.96 7.15
N ASP A 54 -0.97 14.15 7.92
CA ASP A 54 -2.36 13.94 7.51
C ASP A 54 -2.70 12.48 7.13
N CYS A 55 -1.87 11.50 7.57
CA CYS A 55 -2.08 10.08 7.29
C CYS A 55 -3.14 9.45 8.21
N ILE A 56 -3.80 8.41 7.72
CA ILE A 56 -4.75 7.59 8.50
C ILE A 56 -4.33 6.13 8.44
N ILE A 57 -3.82 5.60 9.55
CA ILE A 57 -3.44 4.19 9.68
C ILE A 57 -4.44 3.49 10.58
N ARG A 58 -5.19 2.55 10.04
CA ARG A 58 -6.28 1.86 10.73
C ARG A 58 -5.77 0.70 11.60
N LYS A 59 -6.66 0.19 12.47
CA LYS A 59 -6.35 -0.91 13.40
C LYS A 59 -5.91 -2.18 12.68
N GLY A 60 -5.02 -2.94 13.31
CA GLY A 60 -4.55 -4.23 12.78
C GLY A 60 -3.62 -4.12 11.56
N VAL A 61 -3.22 -2.91 11.18
CA VAL A 61 -2.20 -2.72 10.15
C VAL A 61 -0.84 -3.17 10.69
N ILE A 62 -0.07 -3.88 9.86
CA ILE A 62 1.29 -4.31 10.15
C ILE A 62 2.24 -3.51 9.27
N ILE A 63 3.26 -2.87 9.85
CA ILE A 63 4.29 -2.12 9.09
C ILE A 63 5.66 -2.59 9.54
N LYS A 64 6.44 -3.17 8.62
CA LYS A 64 7.78 -3.66 8.89
C LYS A 64 8.79 -2.90 8.04
N GLY A 65 9.62 -2.09 8.73
CA GLY A 65 10.58 -1.18 8.10
C GLY A 65 11.95 -1.79 7.81
N ARG A 66 12.13 -3.11 7.98
CA ARG A 66 13.42 -3.76 7.81
C ARG A 66 13.98 -3.59 6.40
N SER A 67 15.07 -2.81 6.26
CA SER A 67 15.70 -2.51 4.99
C SER A 67 17.21 -2.45 5.11
N LEU A 68 17.91 -2.77 4.04
CA LEU A 68 19.36 -2.50 3.89
C LEU A 68 19.63 -1.00 3.69
N ASN A 69 18.60 -0.24 3.35
CA ASN A 69 18.64 1.21 3.22
C ASN A 69 18.20 1.90 4.52
N LYS A 70 18.43 3.23 4.63
CA LYS A 70 18.03 4.00 5.82
C LYS A 70 16.52 4.10 6.05
N ILE A 71 15.71 3.87 5.04
CA ILE A 71 14.25 3.91 5.07
C ILE A 71 13.72 2.66 4.37
N GLY A 72 13.02 1.80 5.12
CA GLY A 72 12.36 0.62 4.58
C GLY A 72 10.93 0.92 4.14
N VAL A 73 10.18 1.70 4.93
CA VAL A 73 8.81 2.09 4.56
C VAL A 73 8.66 3.60 4.63
N PHE A 74 8.22 4.19 3.52
CA PHE A 74 7.86 5.59 3.40
C PHE A 74 6.38 5.72 3.06
N ILE A 75 5.65 6.48 3.87
CA ILE A 75 4.23 6.78 3.70
C ILE A 75 4.10 8.29 3.52
N GLY A 76 3.69 8.71 2.34
CA GLY A 76 3.51 10.10 1.91
C GLY A 76 2.40 10.82 2.65
N LYS A 77 2.24 12.11 2.37
CA LYS A 77 1.21 12.96 2.97
C LYS A 77 -0.20 12.47 2.59
N GLY A 78 -1.13 12.49 3.55
CA GLY A 78 -2.54 12.19 3.28
C GLY A 78 -2.84 10.75 2.90
N VAL A 79 -1.88 9.84 3.05
CA VAL A 79 -2.07 8.42 2.74
C VAL A 79 -3.01 7.77 3.76
N SER A 80 -3.91 6.93 3.25
CA SER A 80 -4.81 6.11 4.08
C SER A 80 -4.53 4.63 3.91
N ILE A 81 -4.28 3.91 5.02
CA ILE A 81 -4.11 2.46 5.04
C ILE A 81 -5.22 1.85 5.88
N ARG A 82 -6.01 0.99 5.24
CA ARG A 82 -7.18 0.35 5.86
C ARG A 82 -6.78 -0.87 6.69
N GLU A 83 -7.76 -1.37 7.41
CA GLU A 83 -7.61 -2.40 8.43
C GLU A 83 -6.92 -3.67 7.91
N PHE A 84 -6.06 -4.25 8.75
CA PHE A 84 -5.39 -5.55 8.55
C PHE A 84 -4.50 -5.65 7.31
N SER A 85 -4.08 -4.53 6.74
CA SER A 85 -3.09 -4.55 5.67
C SER A 85 -1.68 -4.73 6.22
N ASN A 86 -0.83 -5.45 5.46
CA ASN A 86 0.56 -5.72 5.81
C ASN A 86 1.49 -5.04 4.80
N ILE A 87 2.33 -4.13 5.28
CA ILE A 87 3.34 -3.39 4.51
C ILE A 87 4.71 -3.82 5.02
N ASP A 88 5.42 -4.63 4.26
CA ASP A 88 6.71 -5.18 4.67
C ASP A 88 7.79 -4.85 3.62
N SER A 89 8.85 -4.20 4.04
CA SER A 89 9.97 -3.87 3.15
C SER A 89 10.87 -5.06 2.83
N TYR A 90 10.89 -6.10 3.66
CA TYR A 90 11.65 -7.34 3.43
C TYR A 90 13.12 -7.14 3.03
N MET A 91 13.84 -6.24 3.66
CA MET A 91 15.21 -5.84 3.31
C MET A 91 15.33 -4.90 2.09
N GLY A 92 14.31 -4.77 1.26
CA GLY A 92 14.19 -3.76 0.22
C GLY A 92 13.48 -2.50 0.72
N TYR A 93 12.41 -2.07 0.04
CA TYR A 93 11.65 -0.90 0.46
C TYR A 93 10.22 -0.88 -0.07
N VAL A 94 9.34 -0.13 0.62
CA VAL A 94 8.00 0.25 0.15
C VAL A 94 7.86 1.75 0.25
N HIS A 95 7.59 2.40 -0.88
CA HIS A 95 7.33 3.84 -0.98
C HIS A 95 5.89 4.05 -1.46
N ILE A 96 5.06 4.65 -0.62
CA ILE A 96 3.69 5.04 -0.95
C ILE A 96 3.65 6.56 -0.98
N ASP A 97 3.43 7.14 -2.14
CA ASP A 97 3.43 8.59 -2.33
C ASP A 97 2.10 9.23 -1.92
N ASP A 98 2.04 10.56 -1.96
CA ASP A 98 1.02 11.40 -1.37
C ASP A 98 -0.41 11.07 -1.84
N TYR A 99 -1.36 11.19 -0.93
CA TYR A 99 -2.81 11.08 -1.17
C TYR A 99 -3.27 9.73 -1.72
N SER A 100 -2.46 8.69 -1.58
CA SER A 100 -2.82 7.34 -2.01
C SER A 100 -3.57 6.56 -0.93
N ALA A 101 -4.37 5.59 -1.34
CA ALA A 101 -5.20 4.80 -0.45
C ALA A 101 -4.98 3.29 -0.64
N ILE A 102 -4.69 2.60 0.45
CA ILE A 102 -4.56 1.14 0.50
C ILE A 102 -5.79 0.56 1.17
N GLY A 103 -6.48 -0.33 0.47
CA GLY A 103 -7.66 -1.05 0.94
C GLY A 103 -7.37 -1.97 2.12
N HIS A 104 -8.39 -2.61 2.65
CA HIS A 104 -8.26 -3.57 3.76
C HIS A 104 -7.65 -4.90 3.30
N ASN A 105 -6.95 -5.58 4.21
CA ASN A 105 -6.31 -6.89 3.95
C ASN A 105 -5.39 -6.91 2.73
N CYS A 106 -4.76 -5.79 2.39
CA CYS A 106 -3.75 -5.76 1.33
C CYS A 106 -2.40 -6.25 1.87
N ILE A 107 -1.61 -6.90 1.01
CA ILE A 107 -0.24 -7.30 1.31
C ILE A 107 0.68 -6.62 0.31
N ILE A 108 1.65 -5.84 0.81
CA ILE A 108 2.65 -5.16 -0.01
C ILE A 108 4.04 -5.58 0.49
N GLY A 109 4.70 -6.41 -0.31
CA GLY A 109 6.03 -6.96 -0.02
C GLY A 109 7.10 -6.32 -0.89
N GLY A 110 8.02 -5.62 -0.25
CA GLY A 110 9.01 -4.76 -0.88
C GLY A 110 10.40 -5.36 -1.06
N HIS A 111 10.59 -6.68 -1.14
CA HIS A 111 11.91 -7.33 -1.30
C HIS A 111 12.78 -6.68 -2.38
N GLY A 112 12.25 -6.53 -3.59
CA GLY A 112 12.92 -5.86 -4.72
C GLY A 112 12.59 -4.38 -4.85
N GLY A 113 11.79 -3.86 -3.91
CA GLY A 113 11.25 -2.51 -3.94
C GLY A 113 9.85 -2.44 -4.51
N VAL A 114 9.00 -1.61 -3.89
CA VAL A 114 7.67 -1.25 -4.40
C VAL A 114 7.51 0.26 -4.31
N LYS A 115 7.18 0.89 -5.44
CA LYS A 115 6.80 2.30 -5.54
C LYS A 115 5.35 2.42 -5.94
N ILE A 116 4.59 3.22 -5.20
CA ILE A 116 3.19 3.55 -5.48
C ILE A 116 3.09 5.07 -5.59
N GLY A 117 2.72 5.55 -6.76
CA GLY A 117 2.61 6.97 -7.07
C GLY A 117 1.43 7.66 -6.39
N LYS A 118 1.34 8.98 -6.58
CA LYS A 118 0.34 9.85 -5.95
C LYS A 118 -1.08 9.54 -6.42
N TYR A 119 -2.05 9.79 -5.53
CA TYR A 119 -3.49 9.64 -5.83
C TYR A 119 -3.88 8.24 -6.30
N THR A 120 -3.06 7.23 -6.00
CA THR A 120 -3.33 5.84 -6.40
C THR A 120 -4.21 5.15 -5.37
N MET A 121 -5.26 4.46 -5.85
CA MET A 121 -6.18 3.70 -5.02
C MET A 121 -6.00 2.21 -5.24
N ILE A 122 -5.80 1.46 -4.17
CA ILE A 122 -5.66 -0.01 -4.20
C ILE A 122 -6.83 -0.62 -3.44
N GLY A 123 -7.63 -1.40 -4.15
CA GLY A 123 -8.76 -2.14 -3.60
C GLY A 123 -8.33 -3.20 -2.59
N GLY A 124 -9.22 -3.55 -1.68
CA GLY A 124 -8.93 -4.53 -0.63
C GLY A 124 -8.53 -5.91 -1.16
N GLN A 125 -7.84 -6.69 -0.32
CA GLN A 125 -7.38 -8.07 -0.65
C GLN A 125 -6.41 -8.14 -1.83
N THR A 126 -5.74 -7.05 -2.16
CA THR A 126 -4.76 -7.00 -3.25
C THR A 126 -3.37 -7.38 -2.74
N TYR A 127 -2.67 -8.17 -3.54
CA TYR A 127 -1.33 -8.69 -3.27
C TYR A 127 -0.32 -8.07 -4.24
N ILE A 128 0.66 -7.35 -3.71
CA ILE A 128 1.75 -6.72 -4.47
C ILE A 128 3.05 -7.24 -3.87
N ILE A 129 3.80 -8.04 -4.62
CA ILE A 129 5.05 -8.62 -4.12
C ILE A 129 6.15 -8.54 -5.16
N SER A 130 7.29 -7.98 -4.75
CA SER A 130 8.43 -7.73 -5.62
C SER A 130 9.50 -8.85 -5.57
N SER A 131 9.13 -10.04 -5.11
CA SER A 131 9.98 -11.24 -5.10
C SER A 131 9.24 -12.48 -5.59
N ASN A 132 9.99 -13.46 -6.05
CA ASN A 132 9.50 -14.80 -6.36
C ASN A 132 10.59 -15.82 -6.06
N HIS A 133 10.23 -17.08 -5.77
CA HIS A 133 11.20 -18.15 -5.69
C HIS A 133 11.80 -18.45 -7.07
N LYS A 134 13.07 -18.84 -7.10
CA LYS A 134 13.70 -19.42 -8.29
C LYS A 134 13.14 -20.83 -8.52
N PHE A 135 13.04 -21.23 -9.78
CA PHE A 135 12.49 -22.53 -10.17
C PHE A 135 13.22 -23.09 -11.42
N ASP A 136 14.46 -22.66 -11.64
CA ASP A 136 15.21 -22.95 -12.85
C ASP A 136 15.95 -24.30 -12.79
N ASP A 137 16.10 -24.87 -11.59
CA ASP A 137 16.81 -26.12 -11.36
C ASP A 137 15.83 -27.20 -10.83
N LEU A 138 15.64 -28.28 -11.61
CA LEU A 138 14.73 -29.36 -11.25
C LEU A 138 15.34 -30.34 -10.23
N ASP A 139 16.64 -30.32 -10.03
CA ASP A 139 17.34 -31.19 -9.08
C ASP A 139 17.38 -30.61 -7.66
N ILE A 140 17.03 -29.32 -7.53
CA ILE A 140 17.00 -28.60 -6.26
C ILE A 140 15.55 -28.27 -5.88
N PRO A 141 15.09 -28.65 -4.67
CA PRO A 141 13.77 -28.24 -4.19
C PRO A 141 13.58 -26.72 -4.26
N TYR A 142 12.44 -26.22 -4.72
CA TYR A 142 12.18 -24.78 -4.93
C TYR A 142 12.50 -23.94 -3.69
N MET A 143 12.21 -24.45 -2.51
CA MET A 143 12.51 -23.77 -1.23
C MET A 143 14.00 -23.50 -1.05
N LEU A 144 14.89 -24.29 -1.63
CA LEU A 144 16.34 -24.19 -1.51
C LEU A 144 17.01 -23.41 -2.65
N GLN A 145 16.29 -23.10 -3.72
CA GLN A 145 16.84 -22.36 -4.86
C GLN A 145 17.00 -20.85 -4.58
N GLY A 146 16.43 -20.35 -3.45
CA GLY A 146 16.45 -18.94 -3.10
C GLY A 146 15.38 -18.13 -3.86
N GLU A 147 15.54 -16.81 -3.84
CA GLU A 147 14.57 -15.86 -4.40
C GLU A 147 15.20 -14.99 -5.49
N CYS A 148 14.36 -14.51 -6.39
CA CYS A 148 14.68 -13.41 -7.29
C CYS A 148 13.77 -12.22 -6.97
N THR A 149 14.33 -11.02 -7.02
CA THR A 149 13.63 -9.79 -6.69
C THR A 149 13.65 -8.83 -7.88
N LYS A 150 12.51 -8.19 -8.16
CA LYS A 150 12.41 -7.16 -9.19
C LYS A 150 11.46 -6.06 -8.71
N GLU A 151 11.88 -4.81 -8.85
CA GLU A 151 11.08 -3.65 -8.44
C GLU A 151 9.71 -3.62 -9.11
N ILE A 152 8.68 -3.23 -8.36
CA ILE A 152 7.35 -2.92 -8.88
C ILE A 152 7.16 -1.41 -8.83
N ILE A 153 6.70 -0.84 -9.94
CA ILE A 153 6.38 0.58 -10.05
C ILE A 153 4.92 0.74 -10.45
N ILE A 154 4.16 1.41 -9.60
CA ILE A 154 2.77 1.79 -9.88
C ILE A 154 2.75 3.31 -9.99
N GLY A 155 2.31 3.82 -11.12
CA GLY A 155 2.28 5.24 -11.45
C GLY A 155 1.29 6.05 -10.62
N ASN A 156 1.09 7.30 -11.03
CA ASN A 156 0.16 8.23 -10.40
C ASN A 156 -1.27 7.99 -10.90
N ASN A 157 -2.26 8.30 -10.05
CA ASN A 157 -3.68 8.22 -10.41
C ASN A 157 -4.07 6.85 -10.99
N VAL A 158 -3.53 5.77 -10.40
CA VAL A 158 -3.87 4.39 -10.77
C VAL A 158 -4.99 3.88 -9.86
N TRP A 159 -5.97 3.24 -10.44
CA TRP A 159 -7.01 2.54 -9.68
C TRP A 159 -6.85 1.03 -9.85
N ILE A 160 -6.43 0.36 -8.79
CA ILE A 160 -6.38 -1.10 -8.72
C ILE A 160 -7.64 -1.60 -8.00
N GLY A 161 -8.43 -2.40 -8.69
CA GLY A 161 -9.61 -3.06 -8.12
C GLY A 161 -9.25 -4.04 -7.00
N ALA A 162 -10.25 -4.53 -6.30
CA ALA A 162 -10.05 -5.51 -5.23
C ALA A 162 -9.55 -6.86 -5.75
N ASN A 163 -8.86 -7.61 -4.88
CA ASN A 163 -8.41 -8.98 -5.14
C ASN A 163 -7.52 -9.10 -6.39
N CYS A 164 -6.63 -8.12 -6.60
CA CYS A 164 -5.64 -8.15 -7.66
C CYS A 164 -4.31 -8.72 -7.17
N THR A 165 -3.52 -9.27 -8.10
CA THR A 165 -2.14 -9.70 -7.84
C THR A 165 -1.21 -8.98 -8.81
N ILE A 166 -0.17 -8.29 -8.28
CA ILE A 166 0.86 -7.62 -9.08
C ILE A 166 2.18 -8.34 -8.86
N LEU A 167 2.74 -8.89 -9.93
CA LEU A 167 3.95 -9.72 -9.89
C LEU A 167 5.25 -8.90 -9.98
N PRO A 168 6.40 -9.50 -9.58
CA PRO A 168 7.69 -8.83 -9.60
C PRO A 168 8.07 -8.28 -10.97
N GLY A 169 8.67 -7.09 -11.01
CA GLY A 169 9.15 -6.44 -12.23
C GLY A 169 8.10 -5.72 -13.06
N VAL A 170 6.86 -5.66 -12.57
CA VAL A 170 5.76 -4.97 -13.27
C VAL A 170 5.87 -3.46 -13.07
N THR A 171 5.74 -2.71 -14.16
CA THR A 171 5.49 -1.27 -14.17
C THR A 171 4.09 -1.01 -14.71
N ILE A 172 3.25 -0.33 -13.93
CA ILE A 172 1.93 0.16 -14.35
C ILE A 172 2.06 1.67 -14.51
N GLY A 173 1.82 2.16 -15.71
CA GLY A 173 1.89 3.60 -16.02
C GLY A 173 0.78 4.41 -15.35
N ASP A 174 0.87 5.73 -15.49
CA ASP A 174 -0.08 6.67 -14.91
C ASP A 174 -1.49 6.50 -15.48
N ASN A 175 -2.49 6.85 -14.69
CA ASN A 175 -3.90 6.88 -15.11
C ASN A 175 -4.44 5.51 -15.60
N CYS A 176 -3.89 4.42 -15.10
CA CYS A 176 -4.38 3.07 -15.42
C CYS A 176 -5.48 2.61 -14.47
N ILE A 177 -6.35 1.76 -14.98
CA ILE A 177 -7.35 1.04 -14.17
C ILE A 177 -7.07 -0.45 -14.30
N ILE A 178 -6.83 -1.12 -13.18
CA ILE A 178 -6.74 -2.58 -13.09
C ILE A 178 -8.07 -3.09 -12.54
N ALA A 179 -8.81 -3.84 -13.33
CA ALA A 179 -10.10 -4.39 -12.91
C ALA A 179 -9.91 -5.43 -11.80
N ALA A 180 -10.89 -5.53 -10.90
CA ALA A 180 -10.86 -6.48 -9.79
C ALA A 180 -10.58 -7.93 -10.25
N GLY A 181 -9.87 -8.70 -9.41
CA GLY A 181 -9.52 -10.08 -9.69
C GLY A 181 -8.45 -10.29 -10.75
N SER A 182 -7.75 -9.25 -11.17
CA SER A 182 -6.71 -9.35 -12.21
C SER A 182 -5.37 -9.82 -11.67
N VAL A 183 -4.64 -10.61 -12.47
CA VAL A 183 -3.25 -11.00 -12.22
C VAL A 183 -2.35 -10.32 -13.24
N VAL A 184 -1.60 -9.32 -12.78
CA VAL A 184 -0.75 -8.48 -13.62
C VAL A 184 0.65 -9.08 -13.66
N THR A 185 1.00 -9.69 -14.80
CA THR A 185 2.24 -10.44 -15.02
C THR A 185 3.26 -9.70 -15.88
N LYS A 186 2.88 -8.56 -16.46
CA LYS A 186 3.73 -7.73 -17.33
C LYS A 186 3.38 -6.26 -17.19
N SER A 187 4.27 -5.40 -17.64
CA SER A 187 4.12 -3.95 -17.59
C SER A 187 3.10 -3.42 -18.60
N PHE A 188 2.49 -2.29 -18.25
CA PHE A 188 1.52 -1.58 -19.10
C PHE A 188 1.82 -0.08 -19.12
N PRO A 189 1.73 0.57 -20.28
CA PRO A 189 1.91 2.01 -20.40
C PRO A 189 0.71 2.79 -19.82
N ASN A 190 0.80 4.13 -19.84
CA ASN A 190 -0.21 5.03 -19.29
C ASN A 190 -1.57 4.92 -19.99
N ASN A 191 -2.64 5.26 -19.28
CA ASN A 191 -3.98 5.49 -19.83
C ASN A 191 -4.68 4.24 -20.36
N PHE A 192 -4.51 3.10 -19.72
CA PHE A 192 -5.20 1.86 -20.10
C PHE A 192 -6.07 1.29 -18.99
N MET A 193 -7.20 0.72 -19.41
CA MET A 193 -7.95 -0.24 -18.60
C MET A 193 -7.46 -1.64 -18.89
N ILE A 194 -7.11 -2.37 -17.84
CA ILE A 194 -6.42 -3.67 -17.87
C ILE A 194 -7.23 -4.65 -17.03
N ALA A 195 -7.45 -5.87 -17.53
CA ALA A 195 -8.24 -6.86 -16.81
C ALA A 195 -7.89 -8.30 -17.19
N GLY A 196 -8.11 -9.22 -16.26
CA GLY A 196 -8.07 -10.67 -16.45
C GLY A 196 -6.88 -11.37 -15.78
N ASN A 197 -6.80 -12.68 -15.93
CA ASN A 197 -5.73 -13.54 -15.48
C ASN A 197 -5.27 -14.46 -16.65
N PRO A 198 -4.08 -14.23 -17.24
CA PRO A 198 -3.23 -13.05 -17.05
C PRO A 198 -3.89 -11.77 -17.59
N ALA A 199 -3.54 -10.64 -16.98
CA ALA A 199 -4.12 -9.33 -17.32
C ALA A 199 -3.72 -8.86 -18.73
N LYS A 200 -4.70 -8.29 -19.45
CA LYS A 200 -4.53 -7.73 -20.82
C LYS A 200 -5.23 -6.38 -20.91
N ILE A 201 -4.75 -5.53 -21.83
CA ILE A 201 -5.41 -4.26 -22.15
C ILE A 201 -6.84 -4.56 -22.67
N LYS A 202 -7.82 -3.85 -22.14
CA LYS A 202 -9.22 -3.91 -22.54
C LYS A 202 -9.64 -2.69 -23.37
N LYS A 203 -9.18 -1.50 -22.96
CA LYS A 203 -9.43 -0.26 -23.69
C LYS A 203 -8.44 0.83 -23.27
N THR A 204 -8.29 1.84 -24.11
CA THR A 204 -7.63 3.09 -23.77
C THR A 204 -8.57 3.96 -22.94
N ILE A 205 -8.02 4.65 -21.94
CA ILE A 205 -8.75 5.65 -21.15
C ILE A 205 -8.48 7.01 -21.80
N ASN A 206 -9.48 7.56 -22.46
CA ASN A 206 -9.38 8.90 -23.03
C ASN A 206 -9.94 9.92 -22.02
N PHE A 207 -9.14 10.93 -21.68
CA PHE A 207 -9.52 12.00 -20.75
C PHE A 207 -10.48 13.05 -21.34
N SER A 208 -11.16 12.76 -22.43
CA SER A 208 -12.19 13.64 -22.98
C SER A 208 -13.47 13.73 -22.14
N TYR A 209 -13.61 12.93 -21.09
CA TYR A 209 -14.63 13.14 -20.06
C TYR A 209 -14.10 14.13 -19.03
N ILE A 210 -14.16 15.40 -19.36
CA ILE A 210 -14.25 16.48 -18.38
C ILE A 210 -15.49 16.11 -17.52
N TRP A 211 -15.30 16.04 -16.22
CA TRP A 211 -16.39 16.11 -15.28
C TRP A 211 -17.18 17.39 -15.59
N SER A 212 -18.21 17.31 -16.44
CA SER A 212 -19.20 18.34 -16.52
C SER A 212 -19.74 18.46 -15.08
N LYS A 213 -19.61 19.66 -14.53
CA LYS A 213 -20.19 20.04 -13.26
C LYS A 213 -21.71 19.86 -13.37
N GLU A 214 -22.20 18.69 -13.04
CA GLU A 214 -23.59 18.47 -12.73
C GLU A 214 -23.64 17.79 -11.38
N THR A 215 -23.84 18.66 -10.42
CA THR A 215 -24.66 18.57 -9.21
C THR A 215 -24.99 17.17 -8.68
N VAL A 216 -24.49 16.85 -7.52
CA VAL A 216 -25.30 16.29 -6.44
C VAL A 216 -25.16 17.19 -5.24
#